data_4553b190eabbb1cbe504ec27f53940af
#
_entry.id   4553b190eabbb1cbe504ec27f53940af
#
_cell.length_a   1.000
_cell.length_b   1.000
_cell.length_c   1.000
_cell.angle_alpha   90.00
_cell.angle_beta   90.00
_cell.angle_gamma   90.00
#
_symmetry.space_group_name_H-M   'P 1'
#
loop_
_entity.id
_entity.type
_entity.pdbx_description
1 polymer ?
#
loop_
_entity_poly.entity_id
_entity_poly.type
_entity_poly.pdbx_seq_one_letter_code
_entity_poly.pdbx_strand_id
1 'polypeptide(L)'
;MREEEQEEAKLWENVASPDGDTKVEALLQLSYNAAGQQEYTEALAFCETARETYEALGALASSMKMAHIYFGIGHCLRHLNRSADAAIALEKSVELYQEVGSEDALHILNEEGDAWYEAKEYQKSYDAYRRAIEDSNPDTCDSIVARNYVDAGTALEKLKEWSKALEHFTEGRARYKKLKDLRIMAHCDEEISLCYVWLGDGVSALVHAQLALDYAVTAEDDVHLMWAKSRMALSKKTLGQYQVALDLFAEAKSMMVSQSNPPWKAIIKLEKQNADILKKLDRMDAASEVLRRISSFEEIFLDEDERGDPLV
;
A
#
# COMPACT_ATOMS: atom_id res chain seq x y z
N MET A 1 14.31 -40.00 -6.79
CA MET A 1 13.60 -38.93 -6.06
C MET A 1 14.54 -37.75 -6.01
N ARG A 2 14.08 -36.56 -6.37
CA ARG A 2 14.85 -35.33 -6.25
C ARG A 2 15.00 -35.00 -4.76
N GLU A 3 16.02 -34.28 -4.36
CA GLU A 3 16.22 -33.88 -2.95
C GLU A 3 14.96 -33.24 -2.36
N GLU A 4 14.29 -32.38 -3.11
CA GLU A 4 13.02 -31.72 -2.74
C GLU A 4 11.90 -32.72 -2.39
N GLU A 5 11.73 -33.82 -3.16
CA GLU A 5 10.73 -34.85 -2.89
C GLU A 5 11.04 -35.64 -1.59
N GLN A 6 12.33 -35.77 -1.24
CA GLN A 6 12.75 -36.41 0.00
C GLN A 6 12.54 -35.52 1.22
N GLU A 7 12.79 -34.23 1.07
CA GLU A 7 12.52 -33.22 2.12
C GLU A 7 11.02 -33.12 2.40
N GLU A 8 10.20 -33.04 1.37
CA GLU A 8 8.75 -32.99 1.53
C GLU A 8 8.20 -34.27 2.20
N ALA A 9 8.64 -35.45 1.78
CA ALA A 9 8.26 -36.69 2.41
C ALA A 9 8.61 -36.74 3.93
N LYS A 10 9.77 -36.18 4.30
CA LYS A 10 10.17 -36.07 5.71
C LYS A 10 9.31 -35.08 6.50
N LEU A 11 8.85 -33.99 5.87
CA LEU A 11 7.90 -33.07 6.52
C LEU A 11 6.58 -33.80 6.84
N TRP A 12 6.05 -34.57 5.89
CA TRP A 12 4.83 -35.36 6.13
C TRP A 12 4.98 -36.41 7.21
N GLU A 13 6.15 -37.03 7.34
CA GLU A 13 6.46 -37.92 8.47
C GLU A 13 6.43 -37.18 9.81
N ASN A 14 6.97 -35.94 9.84
CA ASN A 14 6.98 -35.11 11.04
C ASN A 14 5.58 -34.60 11.41
N VAL A 15 4.69 -34.34 10.43
CA VAL A 15 3.27 -34.01 10.70
C VAL A 15 2.56 -35.15 11.44
N ALA A 16 2.95 -36.40 11.20
CA ALA A 16 2.43 -37.59 11.91
C ALA A 16 3.08 -37.80 13.28
N SER A 17 4.08 -36.99 13.67
CA SER A 17 4.78 -37.15 14.95
C SER A 17 3.83 -36.98 16.15
N PRO A 18 3.99 -37.77 17.20
CA PRO A 18 3.29 -37.57 18.47
C PRO A 18 3.83 -36.36 19.24
N ASP A 19 5.04 -35.88 18.91
CA ASP A 19 5.60 -34.65 19.45
C ASP A 19 4.97 -33.42 18.76
N GLY A 20 4.16 -32.68 19.51
CA GLY A 20 3.41 -31.57 19.01
C GLY A 20 4.30 -30.43 18.49
N ASP A 21 5.48 -30.23 19.08
CA ASP A 21 6.42 -29.16 18.66
C ASP A 21 7.03 -29.51 17.29
N THR A 22 7.48 -30.74 17.08
CA THR A 22 7.96 -31.26 15.79
C THR A 22 6.87 -31.17 14.71
N LYS A 23 5.63 -31.51 15.08
CA LYS A 23 4.47 -31.39 14.16
C LYS A 23 4.22 -29.96 13.73
N VAL A 24 4.25 -29.00 14.65
CA VAL A 24 4.03 -27.58 14.36
C VAL A 24 5.13 -27.04 13.44
N GLU A 25 6.40 -27.36 13.68
CA GLU A 25 7.49 -26.97 12.80
C GLU A 25 7.33 -27.49 11.37
N ALA A 26 6.93 -28.73 11.22
CA ALA A 26 6.66 -29.33 9.91
C ALA A 26 5.49 -28.64 9.19
N LEU A 27 4.40 -28.33 9.91
CA LEU A 27 3.25 -27.62 9.36
C LEU A 27 3.59 -26.19 8.91
N LEU A 28 4.40 -25.49 9.70
CA LEU A 28 4.88 -24.14 9.31
C LEU A 28 5.75 -24.19 8.05
N GLN A 29 6.63 -25.19 7.93
CA GLN A 29 7.45 -25.35 6.73
C GLN A 29 6.60 -25.73 5.50
N LEU A 30 5.60 -26.59 5.65
CA LEU A 30 4.64 -26.90 4.57
C LEU A 30 3.84 -25.66 4.16
N SER A 31 3.39 -24.86 5.13
CA SER A 31 2.72 -23.58 4.84
C SER A 31 3.61 -22.64 4.06
N TYR A 32 4.87 -22.51 4.44
CA TYR A 32 5.83 -21.66 3.71
C TYR A 32 6.03 -22.15 2.26
N ASN A 33 6.17 -23.47 2.06
CA ASN A 33 6.32 -24.07 0.73
C ASN A 33 5.09 -23.82 -0.15
N ALA A 34 3.89 -24.05 0.39
CA ALA A 34 2.62 -23.81 -0.30
C ALA A 34 2.44 -22.29 -0.65
N ALA A 35 2.76 -21.39 0.27
CA ALA A 35 2.73 -19.95 0.02
C ALA A 35 3.71 -19.55 -1.09
N GLY A 36 4.90 -20.13 -1.13
CA GLY A 36 5.87 -19.95 -2.21
C GLY A 36 5.36 -20.40 -3.59
N GLN A 37 4.45 -21.35 -3.61
CA GLN A 37 3.74 -21.84 -4.81
C GLN A 37 2.43 -21.07 -5.08
N GLN A 38 2.13 -20.04 -4.29
CA GLN A 38 0.91 -19.22 -4.32
C GLN A 38 -0.38 -20.01 -3.96
N GLU A 39 -0.24 -21.16 -3.31
CA GLU A 39 -1.35 -22.00 -2.84
C GLU A 39 -1.81 -21.55 -1.44
N TYR A 40 -2.23 -20.30 -1.34
CA TYR A 40 -2.51 -19.62 -0.06
C TYR A 40 -3.63 -20.26 0.74
N THR A 41 -4.59 -20.95 0.11
CA THR A 41 -5.66 -21.67 0.81
C THR A 41 -5.09 -22.88 1.57
N GLU A 42 -4.17 -23.62 0.95
CA GLU A 42 -3.51 -24.77 1.57
C GLU A 42 -2.53 -24.31 2.64
N ALA A 43 -1.74 -23.26 2.35
CA ALA A 43 -0.85 -22.64 3.32
C ALA A 43 -1.60 -22.19 4.59
N LEU A 44 -2.78 -21.58 4.44
CA LEU A 44 -3.64 -21.17 5.55
C LEU A 44 -4.09 -22.39 6.38
N ALA A 45 -4.52 -23.48 5.72
CA ALA A 45 -4.95 -24.68 6.42
C ALA A 45 -3.82 -25.31 7.26
N PHE A 46 -2.58 -25.29 6.77
CA PHE A 46 -1.42 -25.72 7.55
C PHE A 46 -1.17 -24.82 8.76
N CYS A 47 -1.25 -23.49 8.60
CA CYS A 47 -1.09 -22.55 9.71
C CYS A 47 -2.20 -22.72 10.77
N GLU A 48 -3.46 -22.89 10.36
CA GLU A 48 -4.57 -23.14 11.30
C GLU A 48 -4.40 -24.45 12.06
N THR A 49 -3.98 -25.52 11.37
CA THR A 49 -3.66 -26.81 12.01
C THR A 49 -2.49 -26.68 12.98
N ALA A 50 -1.46 -25.90 12.62
CA ALA A 50 -0.34 -25.60 13.49
C ALA A 50 -0.80 -24.86 14.75
N ARG A 51 -1.68 -23.85 14.60
CA ARG A 51 -2.27 -23.08 15.71
C ARG A 51 -3.02 -24.01 16.68
N GLU A 52 -3.96 -24.80 16.16
CA GLU A 52 -4.74 -25.75 16.99
C GLU A 52 -3.85 -26.75 17.72
N THR A 53 -2.85 -27.31 17.02
CA THR A 53 -1.87 -28.23 17.62
C THR A 53 -1.10 -27.55 18.74
N TYR A 54 -0.65 -26.30 18.51
CA TYR A 54 0.17 -25.58 19.44
C TYR A 54 -0.61 -25.08 20.66
N GLU A 55 -1.86 -24.62 20.47
CA GLU A 55 -2.78 -24.28 21.57
C GLU A 55 -3.03 -25.48 22.49
N ALA A 56 -3.10 -26.71 21.94
CA ALA A 56 -3.28 -27.91 22.72
C ALA A 56 -2.07 -28.27 23.62
N LEU A 57 -0.87 -27.74 23.34
CA LEU A 57 0.31 -27.88 24.19
C LEU A 57 0.22 -27.08 25.49
N GLY A 58 -0.68 -26.07 25.56
CA GLY A 58 -0.94 -25.28 26.76
C GLY A 58 0.29 -24.52 27.25
N ALA A 59 0.64 -24.67 28.54
CA ALA A 59 1.74 -23.94 29.17
C ALA A 59 3.14 -24.22 28.59
N LEU A 60 3.30 -25.18 27.71
CA LEU A 60 4.55 -25.48 27.01
C LEU A 60 4.70 -24.64 25.72
N ALA A 61 3.62 -23.96 25.30
CA ALA A 61 3.63 -23.13 24.11
C ALA A 61 4.50 -21.87 24.31
N SER A 62 5.41 -21.62 23.37
CA SER A 62 6.24 -20.41 23.33
C SER A 62 5.51 -19.28 22.60
N SER A 63 5.45 -18.10 23.18
CA SER A 63 4.86 -16.92 22.52
C SER A 63 5.51 -16.65 21.16
N MET A 64 6.80 -16.90 21.00
CA MET A 64 7.53 -16.73 19.74
C MET A 64 6.96 -17.62 18.60
N LYS A 65 6.75 -18.91 18.84
CA LYS A 65 6.18 -19.81 17.81
C LYS A 65 4.73 -19.46 17.49
N MET A 66 3.94 -19.09 18.50
CA MET A 66 2.58 -18.64 18.29
C MET A 66 2.54 -17.36 17.46
N ALA A 67 3.47 -16.44 17.68
CA ALA A 67 3.63 -15.23 16.87
C ALA A 67 3.89 -15.56 15.39
N HIS A 68 4.81 -16.48 15.11
CA HIS A 68 5.08 -16.97 13.75
C HIS A 68 3.84 -17.60 13.09
N ILE A 69 3.06 -18.39 13.84
CA ILE A 69 1.82 -19.01 13.34
C ILE A 69 0.81 -17.92 12.94
N TYR A 70 0.58 -16.92 13.80
CA TYR A 70 -0.35 -15.83 13.49
C TYR A 70 0.13 -14.95 12.34
N PHE A 71 1.44 -14.74 12.22
CA PHE A 71 2.02 -14.09 11.04
C PHE A 71 1.71 -14.85 9.75
N GLY A 72 1.93 -16.17 9.73
CA GLY A 72 1.61 -17.03 8.58
C GLY A 72 0.13 -16.99 8.22
N ILE A 73 -0.76 -17.04 9.21
CA ILE A 73 -2.21 -16.90 9.02
C ILE A 73 -2.53 -15.53 8.37
N GLY A 74 -2.01 -14.44 8.92
CA GLY A 74 -2.23 -13.09 8.42
C GLY A 74 -1.75 -12.93 6.99
N HIS A 75 -0.54 -13.40 6.70
CA HIS A 75 0.02 -13.37 5.35
C HIS A 75 -0.86 -14.12 4.33
N CYS A 76 -1.28 -15.34 4.64
CA CYS A 76 -2.15 -16.13 3.76
C CYS A 76 -3.52 -15.43 3.55
N LEU A 77 -4.14 -14.94 4.62
CA LEU A 77 -5.44 -14.27 4.56
C LEU A 77 -5.40 -13.01 3.68
N ARG A 78 -4.31 -12.23 3.75
CA ARG A 78 -4.10 -11.04 2.91
C ARG A 78 -4.09 -11.42 1.43
N HIS A 79 -3.34 -12.45 1.04
CA HIS A 79 -3.32 -12.94 -0.35
C HIS A 79 -4.64 -13.56 -0.82
N LEU A 80 -5.48 -14.01 0.12
CA LEU A 80 -6.85 -14.47 -0.16
C LEU A 80 -7.88 -13.32 -0.19
N ASN A 81 -7.44 -12.05 -0.19
CA ASN A 81 -8.28 -10.85 -0.14
C ASN A 81 -9.20 -10.77 1.10
N ARG A 82 -8.79 -11.38 2.21
CA ARG A 82 -9.46 -11.32 3.52
C ARG A 82 -8.71 -10.37 4.44
N SER A 83 -8.54 -9.11 3.97
CA SER A 83 -7.60 -8.15 4.57
C SER A 83 -7.95 -7.78 6.03
N ALA A 84 -9.24 -7.71 6.39
CA ALA A 84 -9.65 -7.44 7.77
C ALA A 84 -9.27 -8.59 8.72
N ASP A 85 -9.50 -9.84 8.31
CA ASP A 85 -9.11 -11.02 9.09
C ASP A 85 -7.58 -11.12 9.19
N ALA A 86 -6.89 -10.80 8.09
CA ALA A 86 -5.43 -10.75 8.03
C ALA A 86 -4.86 -9.77 9.06
N ALA A 87 -5.40 -8.57 9.11
CA ALA A 87 -4.97 -7.52 10.03
C ALA A 87 -5.14 -7.95 11.50
N ILE A 88 -6.25 -8.59 11.84
CA ILE A 88 -6.49 -9.12 13.19
C ILE A 88 -5.46 -10.19 13.57
N ALA A 89 -5.11 -11.08 12.63
CA ALA A 89 -4.09 -12.10 12.87
C ALA A 89 -2.69 -11.47 13.02
N LEU A 90 -2.36 -10.46 12.21
CA LEU A 90 -1.08 -9.74 12.30
C LEU A 90 -0.98 -8.94 13.58
N GLU A 91 -2.05 -8.26 14.03
CA GLU A 91 -2.11 -7.57 15.32
C GLU A 91 -1.78 -8.53 16.46
N LYS A 92 -2.37 -9.75 16.43
CA LYS A 92 -2.05 -10.77 17.44
C LYS A 92 -0.60 -11.25 17.37
N SER A 93 -0.05 -11.36 16.17
CA SER A 93 1.37 -11.68 15.98
C SER A 93 2.28 -10.60 16.59
N VAL A 94 1.99 -9.32 16.32
CA VAL A 94 2.73 -8.19 16.89
C VAL A 94 2.72 -8.20 18.41
N GLU A 95 1.55 -8.38 19.03
CA GLU A 95 1.44 -8.48 20.49
C GLU A 95 2.38 -9.54 21.07
N LEU A 96 2.37 -10.73 20.47
CA LEU A 96 3.18 -11.85 20.94
C LEU A 96 4.69 -11.63 20.73
N TYR A 97 5.11 -11.00 19.62
CA TYR A 97 6.50 -10.63 19.40
C TYR A 97 6.97 -9.55 20.36
N GLN A 98 6.11 -8.56 20.66
CA GLN A 98 6.42 -7.52 21.66
C GLN A 98 6.54 -8.10 23.07
N GLU A 99 5.70 -9.06 23.46
CA GLU A 99 5.80 -9.77 24.75
C GLU A 99 7.17 -10.44 24.98
N VAL A 100 7.78 -10.94 23.90
CA VAL A 100 9.09 -11.61 23.96
C VAL A 100 10.26 -10.67 23.62
N GLY A 101 9.99 -9.41 23.35
CA GLY A 101 10.99 -8.41 23.01
C GLY A 101 11.72 -8.66 21.68
N SER A 102 11.05 -9.27 20.69
CA SER A 102 11.62 -9.52 19.38
C SER A 102 11.56 -8.30 18.48
N GLU A 103 12.64 -8.03 17.74
CA GLU A 103 12.70 -6.98 16.72
C GLU A 103 11.82 -7.30 15.48
N ASP A 104 11.40 -8.54 15.30
CA ASP A 104 10.51 -8.96 14.20
C ASP A 104 9.17 -8.22 14.26
N ALA A 105 8.74 -7.74 15.42
CA ALA A 105 7.53 -6.96 15.60
C ALA A 105 7.45 -5.75 14.64
N LEU A 106 8.58 -5.11 14.31
CA LEU A 106 8.62 -3.96 13.39
C LEU A 106 8.20 -4.30 11.96
N HIS A 107 8.66 -5.45 11.45
CA HIS A 107 8.28 -5.90 10.11
C HIS A 107 6.79 -6.23 10.04
N ILE A 108 6.27 -6.83 11.10
CA ILE A 108 4.87 -7.28 11.15
C ILE A 108 3.93 -6.09 11.35
N LEU A 109 4.34 -5.04 12.06
CA LEU A 109 3.59 -3.79 12.14
C LEU A 109 3.38 -3.15 10.76
N ASN A 110 4.35 -3.27 9.86
CA ASN A 110 4.20 -2.80 8.48
C ASN A 110 3.15 -3.64 7.73
N GLU A 111 3.23 -4.97 7.82
CA GLU A 111 2.24 -5.87 7.22
C GLU A 111 0.82 -5.68 7.82
N GLU A 112 0.74 -5.42 9.13
CA GLU A 112 -0.52 -5.07 9.81
C GLU A 112 -1.11 -3.78 9.23
N GLY A 113 -0.26 -2.75 9.06
CA GLY A 113 -0.64 -1.47 8.45
C GLY A 113 -1.17 -1.63 7.03
N ASP A 114 -0.48 -2.42 6.20
CA ASP A 114 -0.90 -2.76 4.85
C ASP A 114 -2.26 -3.47 4.85
N ALA A 115 -2.46 -4.47 5.72
CA ALA A 115 -3.69 -5.24 5.81
C ALA A 115 -4.88 -4.35 6.24
N TRP A 116 -4.69 -3.46 7.21
CA TRP A 116 -5.71 -2.48 7.59
C TRP A 116 -6.01 -1.48 6.47
N TYR A 117 -4.98 -1.06 5.70
CA TYR A 117 -5.17 -0.18 4.55
C TYR A 117 -6.03 -0.84 3.46
N GLU A 118 -5.73 -2.09 3.12
CA GLU A 118 -6.50 -2.89 2.17
C GLU A 118 -7.95 -3.13 2.65
N ALA A 119 -8.14 -3.29 3.98
CA ALA A 119 -9.46 -3.38 4.62
C ALA A 119 -10.20 -2.03 4.66
N LYS A 120 -9.61 -0.94 4.16
CA LYS A 120 -10.11 0.44 4.20
C LYS A 120 -10.25 1.01 5.63
N GLU A 121 -9.64 0.38 6.62
CA GLU A 121 -9.57 0.84 8.02
C GLU A 121 -8.37 1.77 8.22
N TYR A 122 -8.40 2.92 7.54
CA TYR A 122 -7.24 3.81 7.39
C TYR A 122 -6.70 4.37 8.70
N GLN A 123 -7.54 4.56 9.72
CA GLN A 123 -7.06 5.00 11.03
C GLN A 123 -6.20 3.93 11.69
N LYS A 124 -6.62 2.66 11.65
CA LYS A 124 -5.85 1.54 12.21
C LYS A 124 -4.56 1.32 11.43
N SER A 125 -4.62 1.45 10.10
CA SER A 125 -3.44 1.42 9.23
C SER A 125 -2.41 2.48 9.65
N TYR A 126 -2.84 3.73 9.78
CA TYR A 126 -1.98 4.80 10.27
C TYR A 126 -1.38 4.51 11.65
N ASP A 127 -2.20 4.00 12.60
CA ASP A 127 -1.73 3.69 13.94
C ASP A 127 -0.67 2.57 13.95
N ALA A 128 -0.81 1.55 13.09
CA ALA A 128 0.19 0.49 12.93
C ALA A 128 1.52 1.05 12.38
N TYR A 129 1.49 1.84 11.30
CA TYR A 129 2.71 2.45 10.76
C TYR A 129 3.36 3.43 11.74
N ARG A 130 2.56 4.21 12.48
CA ARG A 130 3.06 5.11 13.53
C ARG A 130 3.78 4.32 14.64
N ARG A 131 3.21 3.21 15.10
CA ARG A 131 3.88 2.31 16.07
C ARG A 131 5.19 1.79 15.49
N ALA A 132 5.22 1.36 14.23
CA ALA A 132 6.45 0.92 13.57
C ALA A 132 7.53 2.01 13.50
N ILE A 133 7.14 3.27 13.32
CA ILE A 133 8.06 4.42 13.35
C ILE A 133 8.56 4.67 14.77
N GLU A 134 7.68 4.68 15.77
CA GLU A 134 8.01 4.95 17.17
C GLU A 134 8.90 3.85 17.78
N ASP A 135 8.65 2.60 17.44
CA ASP A 135 9.41 1.43 17.91
C ASP A 135 10.75 1.25 17.16
N SER A 136 10.99 2.02 16.09
CA SER A 136 12.27 1.98 15.37
C SER A 136 13.42 2.52 16.19
N ASN A 137 14.54 1.84 16.17
CA ASN A 137 15.78 2.25 16.86
C ASN A 137 16.82 2.78 15.84
N PRO A 138 17.97 3.38 16.29
CA PRO A 138 19.00 3.87 15.39
C PRO A 138 19.61 2.83 14.44
N ASP A 139 19.53 1.54 14.79
CA ASP A 139 20.02 0.44 13.99
C ASP A 139 18.98 -0.08 12.96
N THR A 140 17.72 0.38 13.10
CA THR A 140 16.66 0.03 12.13
C THR A 140 17.02 0.59 10.76
N CYS A 141 16.88 -0.25 9.74
CA CYS A 141 17.20 0.13 8.37
C CYS A 141 16.42 1.38 7.93
N ASP A 142 17.14 2.42 7.49
CA ASP A 142 16.55 3.70 7.06
C ASP A 142 15.47 3.51 5.97
N SER A 143 15.55 2.46 5.13
CA SER A 143 14.55 2.19 4.09
C SER A 143 13.21 1.72 4.66
N ILE A 144 13.22 0.91 5.72
CA ILE A 144 12.00 0.42 6.38
C ILE A 144 11.30 1.59 7.07
N VAL A 145 12.04 2.40 7.82
CA VAL A 145 11.49 3.57 8.50
C VAL A 145 10.97 4.59 7.50
N ALA A 146 11.71 4.82 6.40
CA ALA A 146 11.30 5.71 5.32
C ALA A 146 10.00 5.26 4.66
N ARG A 147 9.85 3.95 4.42
CA ARG A 147 8.63 3.34 3.89
C ARG A 147 7.45 3.57 4.84
N ASN A 148 7.62 3.30 6.13
CA ASN A 148 6.56 3.51 7.11
C ASN A 148 6.07 4.96 7.16
N TYR A 149 6.95 5.95 6.99
CA TYR A 149 6.55 7.34 6.86
C TYR A 149 5.69 7.58 5.61
N VAL A 150 6.06 7.03 4.46
CA VAL A 150 5.29 7.19 3.22
C VAL A 150 3.92 6.50 3.33
N ASP A 151 3.89 5.27 3.85
CA ASP A 151 2.66 4.48 3.98
C ASP A 151 1.71 5.12 5.03
N ALA A 152 2.25 5.64 6.15
CA ALA A 152 1.48 6.44 7.10
C ALA A 152 0.90 7.72 6.47
N GLY A 153 1.68 8.41 5.64
CA GLY A 153 1.22 9.56 4.87
C GLY A 153 0.06 9.19 3.94
N THR A 154 0.15 8.04 3.28
CA THR A 154 -0.89 7.52 2.38
C THR A 154 -2.19 7.19 3.14
N ALA A 155 -2.08 6.59 4.33
CA ALA A 155 -3.25 6.34 5.18
C ALA A 155 -3.92 7.66 5.64
N LEU A 156 -3.12 8.66 6.03
CA LEU A 156 -3.59 10.00 6.41
C LEU A 156 -4.24 10.76 5.24
N GLU A 157 -3.76 10.55 4.00
CA GLU A 157 -4.40 11.08 2.79
C GLU A 157 -5.83 10.54 2.65
N LYS A 158 -6.05 9.23 2.85
CA LYS A 158 -7.39 8.63 2.83
C LYS A 158 -8.30 9.19 3.91
N LEU A 159 -7.72 9.56 5.06
CA LEU A 159 -8.42 10.25 6.15
C LEU A 159 -8.62 11.75 5.88
N LYS A 160 -8.07 12.30 4.79
CA LYS A 160 -8.07 13.73 4.44
C LYS A 160 -7.35 14.62 5.46
N GLU A 161 -6.44 14.04 6.22
CA GLU A 161 -5.58 14.73 7.20
C GLU A 161 -4.34 15.32 6.52
N TRP A 162 -4.57 16.22 5.54
CA TRP A 162 -3.56 16.70 4.58
C TRP A 162 -2.30 17.28 5.21
N SER A 163 -2.44 18.01 6.32
CA SER A 163 -1.29 18.61 7.01
C SER A 163 -0.39 17.55 7.64
N LYS A 164 -0.98 16.52 8.27
CA LYS A 164 -0.22 15.42 8.85
C LYS A 164 0.40 14.53 7.77
N ALA A 165 -0.35 14.26 6.69
CA ALA A 165 0.17 13.54 5.54
C ALA A 165 1.39 14.24 4.95
N LEU A 166 1.34 15.56 4.78
CA LEU A 166 2.45 16.38 4.31
C LEU A 166 3.70 16.23 5.19
N GLU A 167 3.56 16.24 6.51
CA GLU A 167 4.67 16.02 7.45
C GLU A 167 5.31 14.64 7.25
N HIS A 168 4.50 13.60 7.14
CA HIS A 168 4.96 12.23 6.95
C HIS A 168 5.66 12.03 5.59
N PHE A 169 5.07 12.50 4.49
CA PHE A 169 5.72 12.42 3.19
C PHE A 169 7.02 13.22 3.12
N THR A 170 7.09 14.37 3.81
CA THR A 170 8.31 15.17 3.87
C THR A 170 9.43 14.45 4.60
N GLU A 171 9.12 13.78 5.72
CA GLU A 171 10.10 12.99 6.48
C GLU A 171 10.54 11.75 5.70
N GLY A 172 9.59 11.01 5.09
CA GLY A 172 9.90 9.87 4.22
C GLY A 172 10.82 10.27 3.07
N ARG A 173 10.49 11.38 2.39
CA ARG A 173 11.34 11.94 1.32
C ARG A 173 12.76 12.28 1.78
N ALA A 174 12.90 12.89 2.98
CA ALA A 174 14.21 13.24 3.52
C ALA A 174 15.10 12.00 3.76
N ARG A 175 14.50 10.88 4.18
CA ARG A 175 15.18 9.59 4.35
C ARG A 175 15.54 8.96 3.00
N TYR A 176 14.62 8.91 2.04
CA TYR A 176 14.89 8.40 0.69
C TYR A 176 15.94 9.23 -0.07
N LYS A 177 16.06 10.52 0.24
CA LYS A 177 17.15 11.35 -0.28
C LYS A 177 18.54 10.84 0.16
N LYS A 178 18.69 10.35 1.40
CA LYS A 178 19.94 9.75 1.88
C LYS A 178 20.22 8.43 1.15
N LEU A 179 19.18 7.67 0.82
CA LEU A 179 19.25 6.41 0.08
C LEU A 179 19.46 6.62 -1.43
N LYS A 180 19.33 7.86 -1.93
CA LYS A 180 19.42 8.24 -3.35
C LYS A 180 18.43 7.50 -4.26
N ASP A 181 17.27 7.12 -3.72
CA ASP A 181 16.20 6.49 -4.50
C ASP A 181 15.35 7.57 -5.18
N LEU A 182 15.67 7.85 -6.44
CA LEU A 182 15.00 8.90 -7.21
C LEU A 182 13.54 8.58 -7.53
N ARG A 183 13.19 7.30 -7.68
CA ARG A 183 11.81 6.88 -7.98
C ARG A 183 10.89 7.16 -6.79
N ILE A 184 11.31 6.74 -5.60
CA ILE A 184 10.50 7.00 -4.41
C ILE A 184 10.54 8.48 -4.02
N MET A 185 11.63 9.20 -4.30
CA MET A 185 11.65 10.65 -4.15
C MET A 185 10.65 11.33 -5.08
N ALA A 186 10.51 10.89 -6.34
CA ALA A 186 9.48 11.38 -7.25
C ALA A 186 8.09 11.13 -6.68
N HIS A 187 7.80 9.92 -6.21
CA HIS A 187 6.54 9.57 -5.56
C HIS A 187 6.25 10.47 -4.34
N CYS A 188 7.22 10.65 -3.44
CA CYS A 188 7.02 11.54 -2.28
C CYS A 188 6.68 12.97 -2.72
N ASP A 189 7.38 13.52 -3.72
CA ASP A 189 7.10 14.88 -4.21
C ASP A 189 5.74 14.97 -4.93
N GLU A 190 5.27 13.91 -5.58
CA GLU A 190 3.90 13.80 -6.11
C GLU A 190 2.85 13.92 -5.00
N GLU A 191 3.01 13.18 -3.90
CA GLU A 191 2.06 13.18 -2.78
C GLU A 191 2.15 14.47 -1.95
N ILE A 192 3.34 15.03 -1.75
CA ILE A 192 3.54 16.37 -1.16
C ILE A 192 2.82 17.42 -2.01
N SER A 193 2.97 17.39 -3.34
CA SER A 193 2.25 18.29 -4.25
C SER A 193 0.74 18.16 -4.09
N LEU A 194 0.22 16.91 -3.99
CA LEU A 194 -1.21 16.67 -3.77
C LEU A 194 -1.68 17.26 -2.44
N CYS A 195 -0.94 17.06 -1.36
CA CYS A 195 -1.26 17.67 -0.06
C CYS A 195 -1.38 19.18 -0.16
N TYR A 196 -0.43 19.87 -0.82
CA TYR A 196 -0.49 21.31 -1.02
C TYR A 196 -1.68 21.74 -1.90
N VAL A 197 -2.06 20.95 -2.91
CA VAL A 197 -3.28 21.21 -3.70
C VAL A 197 -4.52 21.22 -2.81
N TRP A 198 -4.66 20.24 -1.92
CA TRP A 198 -5.80 20.14 -1.01
C TRP A 198 -5.78 21.22 0.10
N LEU A 199 -4.60 21.68 0.50
CA LEU A 199 -4.43 22.81 1.40
C LEU A 199 -4.62 24.17 0.71
N GLY A 200 -4.81 24.19 -0.62
CA GLY A 200 -5.04 25.40 -1.40
C GLY A 200 -3.76 26.18 -1.79
N ASP A 201 -2.59 25.66 -1.46
CA ASP A 201 -1.29 26.25 -1.83
C ASP A 201 -0.81 25.74 -3.19
N GLY A 202 -1.35 26.32 -4.26
CA GLY A 202 -0.97 25.95 -5.63
C GLY A 202 0.48 26.27 -6.00
N VAL A 203 1.12 27.19 -5.29
CA VAL A 203 2.53 27.57 -5.56
C VAL A 203 3.46 26.49 -5.06
N SER A 204 3.35 26.11 -3.79
CA SER A 204 4.13 25.01 -3.21
C SER A 204 3.84 23.69 -3.92
N ALA A 205 2.57 23.42 -4.25
CA ALA A 205 2.17 22.27 -5.04
C ALA A 205 2.92 22.18 -6.37
N LEU A 206 3.02 23.29 -7.10
CA LEU A 206 3.72 23.33 -8.39
C LEU A 206 5.23 23.08 -8.24
N VAL A 207 5.86 23.60 -7.17
CA VAL A 207 7.28 23.36 -6.89
C VAL A 207 7.55 21.86 -6.72
N HIS A 208 6.75 21.18 -5.91
CA HIS A 208 6.92 19.74 -5.66
C HIS A 208 6.56 18.90 -6.88
N ALA A 209 5.51 19.26 -7.64
CA ALA A 209 5.21 18.60 -8.91
C ALA A 209 6.36 18.72 -9.94
N GLN A 210 7.07 19.86 -9.96
CA GLN A 210 8.25 20.02 -10.81
C GLN A 210 9.43 19.17 -10.33
N LEU A 211 9.67 19.06 -9.01
CA LEU A 211 10.70 18.18 -8.45
C LEU A 211 10.42 16.71 -8.79
N ALA A 212 9.16 16.29 -8.67
CA ALA A 212 8.75 14.94 -9.06
C ALA A 212 9.04 14.67 -10.55
N LEU A 213 8.71 15.66 -11.43
CA LEU A 213 9.01 15.56 -12.85
C LEU A 213 10.51 15.42 -13.12
N ASP A 214 11.34 16.23 -12.46
CA ASP A 214 12.79 16.23 -12.64
C ASP A 214 13.41 14.89 -12.21
N TYR A 215 12.93 14.31 -11.10
CA TYR A 215 13.34 12.98 -10.64
C TYR A 215 12.88 11.87 -11.59
N ALA A 216 11.63 11.92 -12.05
CA ALA A 216 11.09 10.94 -12.99
C ALA A 216 11.87 10.93 -14.32
N VAL A 217 12.20 12.11 -14.85
CA VAL A 217 13.04 12.25 -16.05
C VAL A 217 14.44 11.69 -15.80
N THR A 218 15.05 12.00 -14.65
CA THR A 218 16.39 11.53 -14.32
C THR A 218 16.45 10.01 -14.12
N ALA A 219 15.37 9.43 -13.57
CA ALA A 219 15.23 7.99 -13.36
C ALA A 219 14.75 7.23 -14.61
N GLU A 220 14.44 7.93 -15.70
CA GLU A 220 13.82 7.38 -16.92
C GLU A 220 12.53 6.59 -16.58
N ASP A 221 11.70 7.13 -15.68
CA ASP A 221 10.49 6.48 -15.16
C ASP A 221 9.22 7.12 -15.72
N ASP A 222 8.67 6.48 -16.76
CA ASP A 222 7.47 6.96 -17.45
C ASP A 222 6.22 6.96 -16.56
N VAL A 223 6.16 6.08 -15.54
CA VAL A 223 5.04 6.02 -14.61
C VAL A 223 5.02 7.28 -13.73
N HIS A 224 6.13 7.62 -13.09
CA HIS A 224 6.25 8.84 -12.29
C HIS A 224 6.20 10.10 -13.16
N LEU A 225 6.70 10.06 -14.40
CA LEU A 225 6.57 11.18 -15.35
C LEU A 225 5.09 11.53 -15.60
N MET A 226 4.27 10.53 -15.84
CA MET A 226 2.82 10.68 -16.04
C MET A 226 2.12 11.25 -14.80
N TRP A 227 2.44 10.75 -13.59
CA TRP A 227 1.88 11.24 -12.35
C TRP A 227 2.32 12.66 -12.04
N ALA A 228 3.60 13.00 -12.20
CA ALA A 228 4.11 14.35 -12.00
C ALA A 228 3.39 15.38 -12.90
N LYS A 229 3.16 15.04 -14.18
CA LYS A 229 2.34 15.89 -15.09
C LYS A 229 0.92 16.08 -14.57
N SER A 230 0.30 15.05 -14.04
CA SER A 230 -1.03 15.14 -13.42
C SER A 230 -1.02 16.05 -12.19
N ARG A 231 0.01 15.97 -11.34
CA ARG A 231 0.19 16.89 -10.18
C ARG A 231 0.43 18.34 -10.61
N MET A 232 1.22 18.56 -11.65
CA MET A 232 1.38 19.91 -12.25
C MET A 232 0.04 20.49 -12.74
N ALA A 233 -0.77 19.67 -13.40
CA ALA A 233 -2.10 20.08 -13.84
C ALA A 233 -3.01 20.48 -12.67
N LEU A 234 -3.05 19.68 -11.58
CA LEU A 234 -3.79 20.01 -10.37
C LEU A 234 -3.28 21.31 -9.73
N SER A 235 -1.97 21.51 -9.66
CA SER A 235 -1.35 22.73 -9.14
C SER A 235 -1.75 23.95 -9.98
N LYS A 236 -1.73 23.84 -11.32
CA LYS A 236 -2.20 24.90 -12.24
C LYS A 236 -3.69 25.19 -12.09
N LYS A 237 -4.52 24.17 -11.88
CA LYS A 237 -5.95 24.30 -11.54
C LYS A 237 -6.12 25.13 -10.26
N THR A 238 -5.38 24.80 -9.20
CA THR A 238 -5.41 25.52 -7.92
C THR A 238 -5.01 26.98 -8.06
N LEU A 239 -4.06 27.29 -8.95
CA LEU A 239 -3.63 28.64 -9.30
C LEU A 239 -4.59 29.38 -10.25
N GLY A 240 -5.70 28.78 -10.65
CA GLY A 240 -6.65 29.37 -11.61
C GLY A 240 -6.17 29.39 -13.06
N GLN A 241 -5.05 28.75 -13.38
CA GLN A 241 -4.48 28.67 -14.73
C GLN A 241 -5.13 27.52 -15.51
N TYR A 242 -6.45 27.63 -15.72
CA TYR A 242 -7.31 26.54 -16.18
C TYR A 242 -6.94 25.97 -17.54
N GLN A 243 -6.60 26.83 -18.53
CA GLN A 243 -6.25 26.31 -19.85
C GLN A 243 -4.96 25.48 -19.80
N VAL A 244 -3.93 25.94 -19.08
CA VAL A 244 -2.67 25.19 -18.91
C VAL A 244 -2.92 23.87 -18.19
N ALA A 245 -3.82 23.87 -17.20
CA ALA A 245 -4.19 22.64 -16.48
C ALA A 245 -4.85 21.62 -17.43
N LEU A 246 -5.77 22.06 -18.32
CA LEU A 246 -6.40 21.18 -19.32
C LEU A 246 -5.38 20.55 -20.27
N ASP A 247 -4.40 21.33 -20.73
CA ASP A 247 -3.36 20.85 -21.65
C ASP A 247 -2.47 19.80 -20.96
N LEU A 248 -2.03 20.05 -19.72
CA LEU A 248 -1.25 19.10 -18.93
C LEU A 248 -2.05 17.83 -18.59
N PHE A 249 -3.34 17.95 -18.28
CA PHE A 249 -4.19 16.78 -18.07
C PHE A 249 -4.35 15.95 -19.35
N ALA A 250 -4.44 16.58 -20.51
CA ALA A 250 -4.50 15.87 -21.79
C ALA A 250 -3.21 15.09 -22.06
N GLU A 251 -2.04 15.68 -21.76
CA GLU A 251 -0.75 14.99 -21.86
C GLU A 251 -0.68 13.80 -20.91
N ALA A 252 -0.96 13.99 -19.62
CA ALA A 252 -0.95 12.92 -18.62
C ALA A 252 -1.90 11.78 -18.99
N LYS A 253 -3.12 12.11 -19.42
CA LYS A 253 -4.09 11.11 -19.88
C LYS A 253 -3.58 10.33 -21.08
N SER A 254 -2.97 10.99 -22.06
CA SER A 254 -2.41 10.30 -23.24
C SER A 254 -1.38 9.27 -22.84
N MET A 255 -0.50 9.59 -21.87
CA MET A 255 0.48 8.67 -21.31
C MET A 255 -0.19 7.52 -20.55
N MET A 256 -1.22 7.79 -19.74
CA MET A 256 -1.97 6.78 -18.98
C MET A 256 -2.63 5.75 -19.90
N VAL A 257 -3.29 6.22 -20.97
CA VAL A 257 -4.00 5.36 -21.93
C VAL A 257 -3.04 4.50 -22.75
N SER A 258 -1.80 4.96 -22.97
CA SER A 258 -0.79 4.22 -23.74
C SER A 258 -0.15 3.06 -22.96
N GLN A 259 -0.39 2.93 -21.65
CA GLN A 259 0.11 1.82 -20.85
C GLN A 259 -0.52 0.49 -21.29
N SER A 260 0.20 -0.61 -21.13
CA SER A 260 -0.33 -1.96 -21.39
C SER A 260 -1.52 -2.32 -20.48
N ASN A 261 -1.57 -1.78 -19.29
CA ASN A 261 -2.67 -1.85 -18.33
C ASN A 261 -3.01 -0.43 -17.86
N PRO A 262 -3.91 0.31 -18.56
CA PRO A 262 -4.21 1.70 -18.20
C PRO A 262 -4.82 1.83 -16.81
N PRO A 263 -4.38 2.81 -16.00
CA PRO A 263 -4.95 3.05 -14.68
C PRO A 263 -6.31 3.76 -14.78
N TRP A 264 -7.38 3.02 -15.14
CA TRP A 264 -8.69 3.57 -15.46
C TRP A 264 -9.29 4.41 -14.32
N LYS A 265 -9.13 4.01 -13.06
CA LYS A 265 -9.56 4.79 -11.89
C LYS A 265 -8.94 6.18 -11.89
N ALA A 266 -7.65 6.27 -12.16
CA ALA A 266 -6.94 7.54 -12.22
C ALA A 266 -7.36 8.39 -13.44
N ILE A 267 -7.59 7.75 -14.59
CA ILE A 267 -8.08 8.42 -15.79
C ILE A 267 -9.47 9.03 -15.53
N ILE A 268 -10.38 8.29 -14.89
CA ILE A 268 -11.70 8.77 -14.50
C ILE A 268 -11.58 9.98 -13.57
N LYS A 269 -10.73 9.90 -12.54
CA LYS A 269 -10.48 11.00 -11.61
C LYS A 269 -9.93 12.25 -12.32
N LEU A 270 -9.00 12.09 -13.25
CA LEU A 270 -8.46 13.16 -14.07
C LEU A 270 -9.55 13.81 -14.95
N GLU A 271 -10.40 13.01 -15.57
CA GLU A 271 -11.51 13.52 -16.38
C GLU A 271 -12.56 14.26 -15.54
N LYS A 272 -12.81 13.83 -14.29
CA LYS A 272 -13.64 14.59 -13.34
C LYS A 272 -13.04 15.99 -13.11
N GLN A 273 -11.72 16.10 -12.94
CA GLN A 273 -11.04 17.37 -12.79
C GLN A 273 -11.16 18.24 -14.06
N ASN A 274 -11.07 17.63 -15.25
CA ASN A 274 -11.28 18.35 -16.53
C ASN A 274 -12.70 18.91 -16.62
N ALA A 275 -13.72 18.13 -16.29
CA ALA A 275 -15.11 18.57 -16.30
C ALA A 275 -15.33 19.76 -15.35
N ASP A 276 -14.72 19.76 -14.17
CA ASP A 276 -14.78 20.85 -13.22
C ASP A 276 -14.15 22.14 -13.77
N ILE A 277 -13.00 22.03 -14.45
CA ILE A 277 -12.34 23.17 -15.08
C ILE A 277 -13.22 23.73 -16.21
N LEU A 278 -13.78 22.85 -17.05
CA LEU A 278 -14.65 23.28 -18.15
C LEU A 278 -15.89 24.04 -17.65
N LYS A 279 -16.49 23.59 -16.53
CA LYS A 279 -17.57 24.34 -15.87
C LYS A 279 -17.12 25.73 -15.40
N LYS A 280 -15.93 25.84 -14.81
CA LYS A 280 -15.36 27.13 -14.37
C LYS A 280 -15.04 28.07 -15.53
N LEU A 281 -14.80 27.54 -16.73
CA LEU A 281 -14.58 28.27 -17.97
C LEU A 281 -15.89 28.54 -18.73
N ASP A 282 -17.06 28.27 -18.15
CA ASP A 282 -18.38 28.40 -18.75
C ASP A 282 -18.56 27.59 -20.05
N ARG A 283 -17.81 26.46 -20.18
CA ARG A 283 -17.87 25.52 -21.31
C ARG A 283 -18.75 24.33 -20.97
N MET A 284 -20.04 24.59 -20.70
CA MET A 284 -20.99 23.61 -20.13
C MET A 284 -21.25 22.42 -21.06
N ASP A 285 -21.34 22.61 -22.38
CA ASP A 285 -21.55 21.53 -23.34
C ASP A 285 -20.36 20.55 -23.33
N ALA A 286 -19.13 21.09 -23.33
CA ALA A 286 -17.92 20.29 -23.26
C ALA A 286 -17.82 19.53 -21.92
N ALA A 287 -18.18 20.17 -20.79
CA ALA A 287 -18.22 19.53 -19.49
C ALA A 287 -19.22 18.36 -19.45
N SER A 288 -20.42 18.57 -20.03
CA SER A 288 -21.47 17.56 -20.10
C SER A 288 -21.04 16.35 -20.94
N GLU A 289 -20.33 16.57 -22.04
CA GLU A 289 -19.78 15.50 -22.87
C GLU A 289 -18.72 14.69 -22.13
N VAL A 290 -17.82 15.36 -21.38
CA VAL A 290 -16.83 14.66 -20.54
C VAL A 290 -17.52 13.81 -19.47
N LEU A 291 -18.51 14.37 -18.77
CA LEU A 291 -19.26 13.65 -17.72
C LEU A 291 -20.00 12.42 -18.27
N ARG A 292 -20.57 12.53 -19.45
CA ARG A 292 -21.22 11.37 -20.11
C ARG A 292 -20.24 10.24 -20.40
N ARG A 293 -19.02 10.58 -20.88
CA ARG A 293 -17.95 9.57 -21.08
C ARG A 293 -17.49 8.97 -19.75
N ILE A 294 -17.37 9.77 -18.70
CA ILE A 294 -17.02 9.28 -17.35
C ILE A 294 -18.03 8.22 -16.91
N SER A 295 -19.34 8.48 -17.00
CA SER A 295 -20.36 7.50 -16.60
C SER A 295 -20.22 6.17 -17.34
N SER A 296 -19.91 6.19 -18.64
CA SER A 296 -19.65 4.96 -19.40
C SER A 296 -18.37 4.24 -18.93
N PHE A 297 -17.33 4.95 -18.54
CA PHE A 297 -16.10 4.34 -18.03
C PHE A 297 -16.29 3.78 -16.62
N GLU A 298 -17.04 4.48 -15.75
CA GLU A 298 -17.37 3.99 -14.39
C GLU A 298 -18.16 2.67 -14.47
N GLU A 299 -19.10 2.54 -15.40
CA GLU A 299 -19.85 1.29 -15.61
C GLU A 299 -18.97 0.11 -16.02
N ILE A 300 -17.89 0.37 -16.75
CA ILE A 300 -17.03 -0.67 -17.33
C ILE A 300 -15.87 -1.03 -16.38
N PHE A 301 -15.28 -0.03 -15.73
CA PHE A 301 -13.97 -0.16 -15.07
C PHE A 301 -14.00 0.00 -13.55
N LEU A 302 -15.13 0.38 -12.96
CA LEU A 302 -15.27 0.51 -11.51
C LEU A 302 -16.26 -0.51 -10.96
N ASP A 303 -15.94 -1.08 -9.79
CA ASP A 303 -16.87 -1.89 -9.03
C ASP A 303 -18.04 -1.02 -8.50
N GLU A 304 -19.18 -1.65 -8.19
CA GLU A 304 -20.37 -0.93 -7.74
C GLU A 304 -20.11 -0.06 -6.50
N ASP A 305 -19.30 -0.55 -5.57
CA ASP A 305 -18.90 0.15 -4.35
C ASP A 305 -17.98 1.36 -4.57
N GLU A 306 -17.35 1.45 -5.75
CA GLU A 306 -16.41 2.53 -6.11
C GLU A 306 -17.06 3.62 -6.96
N ARG A 307 -18.25 3.34 -7.53
CA ARG A 307 -18.98 4.29 -8.38
C ARG A 307 -19.51 5.44 -7.54
N GLY A 308 -19.10 6.65 -7.92
CA GLY A 308 -19.52 7.86 -7.21
C GLY A 308 -18.66 8.24 -6.01
N ASP A 309 -17.64 7.48 -5.66
CA ASP A 309 -16.68 7.89 -4.64
C ASP A 309 -15.91 9.13 -5.13
N PRO A 310 -15.93 10.25 -4.39
CA PRO A 310 -15.19 11.47 -4.77
C PRO A 310 -13.67 11.29 -4.72
N LEU A 311 -13.18 10.20 -4.12
CA LEU A 311 -11.76 9.86 -4.04
C LEU A 311 -11.30 8.94 -5.18
N VAL A 312 -12.23 8.38 -5.94
CA VAL A 312 -11.96 7.57 -7.14
C VAL A 312 -12.07 8.40 -8.41
#